data_86aa294b09120e69c8b4df054797fbbe
#
_entry.id   86aa294b09120e69c8b4df054797fbbe
#
_cell.length_a   1.000
_cell.length_b   1.000
_cell.length_c   1.000
_cell.angle_alpha   90.00
_cell.angle_beta   90.00
_cell.angle_gamma   90.00
#
_symmetry.space_group_name_H-M   'P 1'
#
loop_
_entity.id
_entity.type
_entity.pdbx_description
1 polymer ?
#
loop_
_entity_poly.entity_id
_entity_poly.type
_entity_poly.pdbx_seq_one_letter_code
_entity_poly.pdbx_strand_id
1 'polypeptide(L)'
;SLYYYPTEKASFADNVMPEHVYALYLTCDPKIISEIDEYIAYAKTTKINAFVVNIIDGTSVGYPSSVYDEYSPTTGKYANNTFEEYQTAIRKLKDAGFYVIGRLTTFNDSFFVTDHPEYGINDKNGEPLYIANSYWPSAFCRYVWEYKVALAKEAVESMGFNEIQFDYVRFPDGTYQYEKNGNI
;
A
#
# COMPACT_ATOMS: atom_id res chain seq x y z
N SER A 1 10.52 -25.94 8.51
CA SER A 1 9.21 -25.34 8.81
C SER A 1 8.92 -24.25 7.78
N LEU A 2 7.75 -24.30 7.17
CA LEU A 2 7.31 -23.28 6.20
C LEU A 2 6.82 -22.00 6.89
N TYR A 3 6.66 -22.05 8.21
CA TYR A 3 6.14 -20.93 8.99
C TYR A 3 7.09 -20.67 10.16
N TYR A 4 7.68 -19.48 10.14
CA TYR A 4 8.43 -18.96 11.26
C TYR A 4 7.55 -17.94 11.98
N TYR A 5 7.20 -18.24 13.21
CA TYR A 5 6.54 -17.28 14.10
C TYR A 5 7.58 -16.85 15.13
N PRO A 6 8.04 -15.59 15.11
CA PRO A 6 8.91 -15.09 16.15
C PRO A 6 8.20 -15.18 17.50
N THR A 7 8.86 -15.77 18.47
CA THR A 7 8.35 -15.91 19.86
C THR A 7 8.41 -14.59 20.63
N GLU A 8 9.22 -13.65 20.15
CA GLU A 8 9.38 -12.33 20.75
C GLU A 8 8.98 -11.27 19.74
N LYS A 9 8.19 -10.29 20.20
CA LYS A 9 7.90 -9.11 19.41
C LYS A 9 9.15 -8.21 19.39
N ALA A 10 9.57 -7.78 18.21
CA ALA A 10 10.53 -6.70 18.11
C ALA A 10 9.93 -5.44 18.76
N SER A 11 10.71 -4.79 19.59
CA SER A 11 10.36 -3.48 20.15
C SER A 11 11.38 -2.44 19.69
N PHE A 12 10.87 -1.30 19.29
CA PHE A 12 11.67 -0.19 18.80
C PHE A 12 11.44 1.01 19.72
N ALA A 13 12.50 1.46 20.42
CA ALA A 13 12.38 2.56 21.38
C ALA A 13 11.84 3.85 20.75
N ASP A 14 12.15 4.05 19.46
CA ASP A 14 11.81 5.27 18.73
C ASP A 14 10.51 5.12 17.88
N ASN A 15 9.82 3.99 18.00
CA ASN A 15 8.61 3.71 17.25
C ASN A 15 7.53 3.07 18.12
N VAL A 16 6.98 3.88 19.03
CA VAL A 16 5.95 3.46 19.97
C VAL A 16 4.58 3.86 19.47
N MET A 17 3.72 2.86 19.23
CA MET A 17 2.33 3.10 18.87
C MET A 17 1.60 3.75 20.06
N PRO A 18 0.79 4.80 19.84
CA PRO A 18 -0.07 5.34 20.87
C PRO A 18 -1.02 4.30 21.46
N GLU A 19 -1.33 4.41 22.76
CA GLU A 19 -2.28 3.50 23.42
C GLU A 19 -3.65 3.50 22.73
N HIS A 20 -4.08 4.68 22.27
CA HIS A 20 -5.30 4.86 21.48
C HIS A 20 -4.95 5.59 20.18
N VAL A 21 -5.24 4.98 19.05
CA VAL A 21 -4.99 5.54 17.72
C VAL A 21 -6.27 6.15 17.17
N TYR A 22 -6.26 7.47 16.98
CA TYR A 22 -7.33 8.23 16.31
C TYR A 22 -6.75 8.76 15.00
N ALA A 23 -6.92 8.00 13.92
CA ALA A 23 -6.28 8.29 12.65
C ALA A 23 -7.20 9.03 11.68
N LEU A 24 -6.65 10.00 10.95
CA LEU A 24 -7.24 10.58 9.76
C LEU A 24 -6.65 9.89 8.53
N TYR A 25 -7.53 9.43 7.63
CA TYR A 25 -7.10 8.82 6.37
C TYR A 25 -6.91 9.91 5.29
N LEU A 26 -5.78 9.84 4.61
CA LEU A 26 -5.42 10.69 3.47
C LEU A 26 -5.08 9.82 2.25
N THR A 27 -5.61 10.21 1.09
CA THR A 27 -5.15 9.65 -0.18
C THR A 27 -3.78 10.23 -0.55
N CYS A 28 -3.15 9.66 -1.58
CA CYS A 28 -1.90 10.19 -2.14
C CYS A 28 -2.12 11.19 -3.28
N ASP A 29 -3.29 11.83 -3.34
CA ASP A 29 -3.59 12.89 -4.31
C ASP A 29 -2.59 14.04 -4.16
N PRO A 30 -2.05 14.60 -5.26
CA PRO A 30 -1.08 15.69 -5.21
C PRO A 30 -1.55 16.91 -4.42
N LYS A 31 -2.84 17.22 -4.50
CA LYS A 31 -3.41 18.33 -3.73
C LYS A 31 -3.33 18.05 -2.23
N ILE A 32 -3.70 16.85 -1.79
CA ILE A 32 -3.64 16.44 -0.38
C ILE A 32 -2.19 16.47 0.12
N ILE A 33 -1.26 15.94 -0.65
CA ILE A 33 0.16 15.92 -0.31
C ILE A 33 0.73 17.33 -0.21
N SER A 34 0.36 18.24 -1.12
CA SER A 34 0.82 19.64 -1.09
C SER A 34 0.22 20.46 0.04
N GLU A 35 -1.00 20.13 0.48
CA GLU A 35 -1.74 20.81 1.54
C GLU A 35 -1.56 20.15 2.93
N ILE A 36 -0.52 19.33 3.11
CA ILE A 36 -0.33 18.54 4.35
C ILE A 36 -0.31 19.40 5.62
N ASP A 37 0.19 20.64 5.54
CA ASP A 37 0.24 21.56 6.67
C ASP A 37 -1.16 21.96 7.15
N GLU A 38 -2.15 22.03 6.26
CA GLU A 38 -3.55 22.31 6.62
C GLU A 38 -4.16 21.15 7.40
N TYR A 39 -3.88 19.90 6.98
CA TYR A 39 -4.32 18.70 7.69
C TYR A 39 -3.67 18.59 9.07
N ILE A 40 -2.38 18.95 9.19
CA ILE A 40 -1.69 19.04 10.48
C ILE A 40 -2.36 20.08 11.39
N ALA A 41 -2.63 21.27 10.86
CA ALA A 41 -3.28 22.33 11.61
C ALA A 41 -4.66 21.91 12.11
N TYR A 42 -5.47 21.30 11.23
CA TYR A 42 -6.78 20.76 11.59
C TYR A 42 -6.67 19.68 12.67
N ALA A 43 -5.80 18.69 12.47
CA ALA A 43 -5.65 17.56 13.40
C ALA A 43 -5.28 18.04 14.82
N LYS A 44 -4.43 19.09 14.94
CA LYS A 44 -4.04 19.69 16.23
C LYS A 44 -5.21 20.31 17.00
N THR A 45 -6.35 20.58 16.36
CA THR A 45 -7.56 21.08 17.04
C THR A 45 -8.49 19.96 17.50
N THR A 46 -8.12 18.70 17.30
CA THR A 46 -8.95 17.53 17.53
C THR A 46 -8.25 16.50 18.42
N LYS A 47 -8.82 15.30 18.53
CA LYS A 47 -8.19 14.14 19.18
C LYS A 47 -7.33 13.30 18.20
N ILE A 48 -7.21 13.70 16.95
CA ILE A 48 -6.42 13.00 15.95
C ILE A 48 -4.96 12.99 16.40
N ASN A 49 -4.36 11.81 16.47
CA ASN A 49 -2.97 11.61 16.84
C ASN A 49 -2.18 10.76 15.83
N ALA A 50 -2.85 10.38 14.75
CA ALA A 50 -2.25 9.54 13.70
C ALA A 50 -2.81 9.91 12.32
N PHE A 51 -2.08 9.53 11.28
CA PHE A 51 -2.51 9.61 9.90
C PHE A 51 -2.30 8.27 9.20
N VAL A 52 -3.27 7.85 8.40
CA VAL A 52 -3.10 6.78 7.41
C VAL A 52 -2.94 7.44 6.06
N VAL A 53 -1.82 7.21 5.38
CA VAL A 53 -1.53 7.81 4.07
C VAL A 53 -1.32 6.69 3.04
N ASN A 54 -1.97 6.79 1.89
CA ASN A 54 -1.80 5.81 0.83
C ASN A 54 -0.39 5.84 0.23
N ILE A 55 0.27 4.69 0.23
CA ILE A 55 1.45 4.41 -0.59
C ILE A 55 0.99 4.05 -2.00
N ILE A 56 0.06 3.10 -2.09
CA ILE A 56 -0.61 2.70 -3.33
C ILE A 56 -2.04 2.24 -3.02
N ASP A 57 -2.99 2.65 -3.85
CA ASP A 57 -4.39 2.20 -3.80
C ASP A 57 -4.86 1.85 -5.22
N GLY A 58 -4.76 0.57 -5.57
CA GLY A 58 -5.02 0.11 -6.93
C GLY A 58 -4.11 0.79 -7.95
N THR A 59 -4.68 1.72 -8.73
CA THR A 59 -3.95 2.51 -9.74
C THR A 59 -3.53 3.90 -9.25
N SER A 60 -3.83 4.27 -8.01
CA SER A 60 -3.38 5.51 -7.40
C SER A 60 -2.05 5.29 -6.68
N VAL A 61 -0.98 5.82 -7.21
CA VAL A 61 0.41 5.56 -6.78
C VAL A 61 0.99 6.80 -6.12
N GLY A 62 1.48 6.68 -4.88
CA GLY A 62 1.92 7.82 -4.09
C GLY A 62 3.18 8.49 -4.63
N TYR A 63 4.21 7.71 -4.93
CA TYR A 63 5.53 8.19 -5.33
C TYR A 63 6.26 7.17 -6.23
N PRO A 64 7.25 7.58 -7.03
CA PRO A 64 8.09 6.66 -7.79
C PRO A 64 9.03 5.91 -6.85
N SER A 65 9.22 4.61 -7.08
CA SER A 65 10.04 3.73 -6.25
C SER A 65 10.93 2.86 -7.12
N SER A 66 12.15 2.58 -6.67
CA SER A 66 13.03 1.61 -7.32
C SER A 66 12.47 0.18 -7.25
N VAL A 67 11.60 -0.09 -6.28
CA VAL A 67 10.87 -1.36 -6.18
C VAL A 67 9.93 -1.54 -7.37
N TYR A 68 9.30 -0.46 -7.83
CA TYR A 68 8.47 -0.54 -9.05
C TYR A 68 9.30 -0.84 -10.30
N ASP A 69 10.52 -0.27 -10.40
CA ASP A 69 11.39 -0.54 -11.55
C ASP A 69 11.73 -2.03 -11.66
N GLU A 70 11.84 -2.72 -10.53
CA GLU A 70 12.13 -4.14 -10.45
C GLU A 70 10.88 -5.02 -10.66
N TYR A 71 9.78 -4.70 -9.99
CA TYR A 71 8.62 -5.59 -9.88
C TYR A 71 7.43 -5.19 -10.77
N SER A 72 7.21 -3.93 -11.01
CA SER A 72 6.06 -3.40 -11.75
C SER A 72 6.36 -2.05 -12.40
N PRO A 73 7.15 -2.03 -13.48
CA PRO A 73 7.58 -0.77 -14.13
C PRO A 73 6.42 0.13 -14.57
N THR A 74 5.27 -0.45 -14.88
CA THR A 74 4.08 0.32 -15.22
C THR A 74 3.58 1.12 -14.02
N THR A 75 3.61 0.56 -12.80
CA THR A 75 3.21 1.27 -11.59
C THR A 75 4.01 2.56 -11.38
N GLY A 76 5.33 2.50 -11.52
CA GLY A 76 6.22 3.65 -11.31
C GLY A 76 5.94 4.83 -12.24
N LYS A 77 5.42 4.56 -13.46
CA LYS A 77 5.09 5.60 -14.46
C LYS A 77 3.88 6.46 -14.07
N TYR A 78 3.04 5.96 -13.18
CA TYR A 78 1.80 6.63 -12.76
C TYR A 78 1.88 7.20 -11.34
N ALA A 79 3.09 7.44 -10.83
CA ALA A 79 3.27 8.10 -9.54
C ALA A 79 2.66 9.51 -9.55
N ASN A 80 1.83 9.79 -8.55
CA ASN A 80 1.09 11.04 -8.44
C ASN A 80 1.98 12.22 -8.00
N ASN A 81 3.02 11.93 -7.21
CA ASN A 81 3.92 12.93 -6.66
C ASN A 81 5.36 12.55 -6.98
N THR A 82 6.28 13.47 -6.85
CA THR A 82 7.70 13.13 -6.81
C THR A 82 8.04 12.41 -5.50
N PHE A 83 9.15 11.69 -5.48
CA PHE A 83 9.65 11.04 -4.27
C PHE A 83 9.86 12.05 -3.13
N GLU A 84 10.44 13.21 -3.44
CA GLU A 84 10.75 14.26 -2.46
C GLU A 84 9.50 14.94 -1.91
N GLU A 85 8.51 15.24 -2.74
CA GLU A 85 7.23 15.82 -2.28
C GLU A 85 6.53 14.90 -1.31
N TYR A 86 6.41 13.63 -1.66
CA TYR A 86 5.75 12.65 -0.82
C TYR A 86 6.53 12.42 0.49
N GLN A 87 7.86 12.23 0.43
CA GLN A 87 8.71 12.07 1.60
C GLN A 87 8.62 13.28 2.53
N THR A 88 8.62 14.49 1.97
CA THR A 88 8.51 15.73 2.75
C THR A 88 7.19 15.79 3.50
N ALA A 89 6.08 15.41 2.87
CA ALA A 89 4.77 15.37 3.50
C ALA A 89 4.75 14.39 4.70
N ILE A 90 5.27 13.17 4.51
CA ILE A 90 5.35 12.18 5.59
C ILE A 90 6.24 12.68 6.74
N ARG A 91 7.40 13.29 6.43
CA ARG A 91 8.28 13.87 7.43
C ARG A 91 7.59 14.98 8.23
N LYS A 92 6.86 15.89 7.58
CA LYS A 92 6.10 16.95 8.26
C LYS A 92 5.07 16.40 9.26
N LEU A 93 4.36 15.34 8.90
CA LEU A 93 3.42 14.66 9.80
C LEU A 93 4.13 14.13 11.04
N LYS A 94 5.27 13.48 10.86
CA LYS A 94 6.09 12.94 11.96
C LYS A 94 6.69 14.04 12.83
N ASP A 95 7.26 15.07 12.24
CA ASP A 95 7.84 16.21 12.94
C ASP A 95 6.80 16.98 13.76
N ALA A 96 5.54 16.96 13.31
CA ALA A 96 4.40 17.50 14.05
C ALA A 96 3.93 16.60 15.21
N GLY A 97 4.53 15.41 15.39
CA GLY A 97 4.27 14.48 16.49
C GLY A 97 3.20 13.43 16.23
N PHE A 98 2.76 13.25 14.96
CA PHE A 98 1.75 12.24 14.62
C PHE A 98 2.38 10.87 14.35
N TYR A 99 1.65 9.82 14.71
CA TYR A 99 1.94 8.45 14.29
C TYR A 99 1.47 8.26 12.85
N VAL A 100 2.36 7.83 11.95
CA VAL A 100 2.06 7.80 10.51
C VAL A 100 2.08 6.37 9.99
N ILE A 101 0.94 5.95 9.44
CA ILE A 101 0.68 4.61 8.93
C ILE A 101 0.64 4.66 7.40
N GLY A 102 1.51 3.90 6.75
CA GLY A 102 1.49 3.76 5.30
C GLY A 102 0.54 2.64 4.88
N ARG A 103 -0.49 2.97 4.09
CA ARG A 103 -1.43 1.97 3.57
C ARG A 103 -1.06 1.57 2.15
N LEU A 104 -1.02 0.27 1.89
CA LEU A 104 -0.85 -0.27 0.55
C LEU A 104 -1.87 -1.38 0.25
N THR A 105 -2.42 -1.36 -0.97
CA THR A 105 -3.25 -2.46 -1.47
C THR A 105 -2.35 -3.62 -1.90
N THR A 106 -2.64 -4.82 -1.37
CA THR A 106 -1.78 -5.99 -1.58
C THR A 106 -2.14 -6.72 -2.86
N PHE A 107 -3.37 -7.19 -2.98
CA PHE A 107 -3.84 -7.99 -4.13
C PHE A 107 -4.85 -7.25 -5.02
N ASN A 108 -4.90 -5.93 -4.97
CA ASN A 108 -5.60 -5.09 -5.93
C ASN A 108 -4.56 -4.22 -6.65
N ASP A 109 -4.06 -4.67 -7.80
CA ASP A 109 -2.96 -4.01 -8.51
C ASP A 109 -3.00 -4.33 -10.01
N SER A 110 -3.77 -3.52 -10.73
CA SER A 110 -3.94 -3.68 -12.18
C SER A 110 -2.65 -3.43 -12.96
N PHE A 111 -1.78 -2.53 -12.49
CA PHE A 111 -0.52 -2.25 -13.17
C PHE A 111 0.45 -3.43 -13.08
N PHE A 112 0.52 -4.06 -11.90
CA PHE A 112 1.32 -5.28 -11.74
C PHE A 112 0.83 -6.39 -12.67
N VAL A 113 -0.48 -6.60 -12.77
CA VAL A 113 -1.04 -7.62 -13.68
C VAL A 113 -0.82 -7.25 -15.15
N THR A 114 -0.74 -5.95 -15.48
CA THR A 114 -0.36 -5.52 -16.84
C THR A 114 1.08 -5.92 -17.18
N ASP A 115 2.01 -5.78 -16.23
CA ASP A 115 3.41 -6.18 -16.41
C ASP A 115 3.61 -7.70 -16.33
N HIS A 116 2.76 -8.39 -15.56
CA HIS A 116 2.87 -9.83 -15.26
C HIS A 116 1.49 -10.53 -15.36
N PRO A 117 0.91 -10.65 -16.55
CA PRO A 117 -0.41 -11.26 -16.72
C PRO A 117 -0.47 -12.70 -16.21
N GLU A 118 0.64 -13.43 -16.25
CA GLU A 118 0.76 -14.80 -15.74
C GLU A 118 0.57 -14.92 -14.22
N TYR A 119 0.75 -13.84 -13.48
CA TYR A 119 0.59 -13.79 -12.02
C TYR A 119 -0.77 -13.23 -11.58
N GLY A 120 -1.64 -12.92 -12.53
CA GLY A 120 -3.01 -12.49 -12.28
C GLY A 120 -3.93 -13.63 -11.84
N ILE A 121 -5.14 -13.26 -11.39
CA ILE A 121 -6.26 -14.20 -11.36
C ILE A 121 -6.74 -14.35 -12.78
N ASN A 122 -6.48 -15.51 -13.38
CA ASN A 122 -6.68 -15.76 -14.81
C ASN A 122 -7.87 -16.69 -15.05
N ASP A 123 -8.45 -16.59 -16.24
CA ASP A 123 -9.44 -17.55 -16.72
C ASP A 123 -8.78 -18.87 -17.13
N LYS A 124 -9.60 -19.85 -17.54
CA LYS A 124 -9.13 -21.16 -18.02
C LYS A 124 -8.26 -21.11 -19.28
N ASN A 125 -8.20 -19.98 -19.98
CA ASN A 125 -7.34 -19.77 -21.15
C ASN A 125 -6.02 -19.08 -20.77
N GLY A 126 -5.86 -18.70 -19.51
CA GLY A 126 -4.70 -17.99 -19.01
C GLY A 126 -4.76 -16.46 -19.12
N GLU A 127 -5.93 -15.90 -19.45
CA GLU A 127 -6.11 -14.47 -19.59
C GLU A 127 -6.58 -13.84 -18.27
N PRO A 128 -5.99 -12.69 -17.85
CA PRO A 128 -6.37 -12.01 -16.62
C PRO A 128 -7.86 -11.64 -16.59
N LEU A 129 -8.52 -11.94 -15.48
CA LEU A 129 -9.90 -11.60 -15.23
C LEU A 129 -10.05 -10.21 -14.65
N TYR A 130 -10.95 -9.40 -15.24
CA TYR A 130 -11.34 -8.11 -14.70
C TYR A 130 -12.49 -8.30 -13.71
N ILE A 131 -12.20 -8.19 -12.41
CA ILE A 131 -13.15 -8.46 -11.32
C ILE A 131 -13.21 -7.26 -10.39
N ALA A 132 -14.40 -6.83 -10.01
CA ALA A 132 -14.59 -5.70 -9.09
C ALA A 132 -13.79 -4.44 -9.52
N ASN A 133 -13.89 -4.11 -10.81
CA ASN A 133 -13.27 -2.93 -11.44
C ASN A 133 -11.72 -2.90 -11.40
N SER A 134 -11.07 -4.05 -11.31
CA SER A 134 -9.61 -4.16 -11.29
C SER A 134 -9.14 -5.50 -11.84
N TYR A 135 -7.85 -5.56 -12.19
CA TYR A 135 -7.12 -6.82 -12.29
C TYR A 135 -6.45 -7.10 -10.96
N TRP A 136 -6.42 -8.36 -10.58
CA TRP A 136 -5.94 -8.80 -9.27
C TRP A 136 -4.79 -9.79 -9.41
N PRO A 137 -3.64 -9.51 -8.81
CA PRO A 137 -2.61 -10.53 -8.64
C PRO A 137 -3.12 -11.71 -7.83
N SER A 138 -2.67 -12.91 -8.17
CA SER A 138 -2.98 -14.10 -7.41
C SER A 138 -2.39 -14.04 -6.00
N ALA A 139 -3.23 -14.23 -4.99
CA ALA A 139 -2.79 -14.28 -3.61
C ALA A 139 -1.89 -15.49 -3.29
N PHE A 140 -1.77 -16.45 -4.19
CA PHE A 140 -0.86 -17.61 -4.06
C PHE A 140 0.52 -17.34 -4.69
N CYS A 141 0.70 -16.23 -5.41
CA CYS A 141 1.95 -15.91 -6.07
C CYS A 141 2.97 -15.30 -5.08
N ARG A 142 4.07 -16.01 -4.83
CA ARG A 142 5.14 -15.52 -3.93
C ARG A 142 5.85 -14.28 -4.47
N TYR A 143 5.98 -14.14 -5.79
CA TYR A 143 6.58 -12.96 -6.40
C TYR A 143 5.81 -11.68 -6.04
N VAL A 144 4.48 -11.76 -5.96
CA VAL A 144 3.64 -10.66 -5.47
C VAL A 144 3.92 -10.35 -4.00
N TRP A 145 4.13 -11.38 -3.17
CA TRP A 145 4.46 -11.18 -1.75
C TRP A 145 5.80 -10.47 -1.59
N GLU A 146 6.81 -10.90 -2.33
CA GLU A 146 8.14 -10.29 -2.33
C GLU A 146 8.07 -8.83 -2.76
N TYR A 147 7.35 -8.52 -3.83
CA TYR A 147 7.08 -7.16 -4.28
C TYR A 147 6.46 -6.30 -3.18
N LYS A 148 5.36 -6.74 -2.58
CA LYS A 148 4.64 -5.94 -1.57
C LYS A 148 5.45 -5.77 -0.28
N VAL A 149 6.22 -6.78 0.11
CA VAL A 149 7.14 -6.68 1.26
C VAL A 149 8.31 -5.73 0.96
N ALA A 150 8.88 -5.78 -0.25
CA ALA A 150 9.94 -4.85 -0.66
C ALA A 150 9.45 -3.40 -0.64
N LEU A 151 8.24 -3.13 -1.17
CA LEU A 151 7.62 -1.81 -1.14
C LEU A 151 7.35 -1.33 0.30
N ALA A 152 6.84 -2.21 1.16
CA ALA A 152 6.60 -1.91 2.56
C ALA A 152 7.91 -1.56 3.30
N LYS A 153 8.98 -2.31 3.02
CA LYS A 153 10.30 -2.07 3.61
C LYS A 153 10.85 -0.71 3.16
N GLU A 154 10.82 -0.41 1.87
CA GLU A 154 11.26 0.90 1.37
C GLU A 154 10.44 2.03 1.99
N ALA A 155 9.13 1.88 2.11
CA ALA A 155 8.27 2.89 2.70
C ALA A 155 8.64 3.19 4.17
N VAL A 156 9.00 2.19 4.94
CA VAL A 156 9.49 2.40 6.31
C VAL A 156 10.88 3.06 6.30
N GLU A 157 11.81 2.53 5.52
CA GLU A 157 13.21 2.96 5.54
C GLU A 157 13.41 4.34 4.89
N SER A 158 12.71 4.63 3.79
CA SER A 158 12.93 5.83 2.99
C SER A 158 11.91 6.93 3.26
N MET A 159 10.63 6.60 3.49
CA MET A 159 9.60 7.60 3.81
C MET A 159 9.45 7.83 5.31
N GLY A 160 9.82 6.86 6.14
CA GLY A 160 9.81 6.96 7.60
C GLY A 160 8.45 6.66 8.22
N PHE A 161 7.60 5.88 7.58
CA PHE A 161 6.35 5.40 8.19
C PHE A 161 6.61 4.65 9.51
N ASN A 162 5.76 4.85 10.48
CA ASN A 162 5.80 4.12 11.76
C ASN A 162 5.26 2.70 11.62
N GLU A 163 4.29 2.51 10.73
CA GLU A 163 3.57 1.26 10.54
C GLU A 163 3.15 1.10 9.07
N ILE A 164 3.02 -0.14 8.62
CA ILE A 164 2.45 -0.46 7.30
C ILE A 164 1.15 -1.23 7.49
N GLN A 165 0.09 -0.71 6.89
CA GLN A 165 -1.20 -1.37 6.76
C GLN A 165 -1.30 -2.04 5.40
N PHE A 166 -1.22 -3.36 5.38
CA PHE A 166 -1.53 -4.17 4.21
C PHE A 166 -3.05 -4.29 4.10
N ASP A 167 -3.62 -3.70 3.06
CA ASP A 167 -5.05 -3.80 2.75
C ASP A 167 -5.26 -4.71 1.53
N TYR A 168 -6.51 -5.11 1.28
CA TYR A 168 -6.87 -6.04 0.19
C TYR A 168 -6.05 -7.35 0.24
N VAL A 169 -5.77 -7.87 1.45
CA VAL A 169 -5.16 -9.18 1.66
C VAL A 169 -6.25 -10.24 1.53
N ARG A 170 -6.84 -10.32 0.35
CA ARG A 170 -7.99 -11.17 0.03
C ARG A 170 -8.17 -11.34 -1.47
N PHE A 171 -9.01 -12.30 -1.86
CA PHE A 171 -9.55 -12.38 -3.20
C PHE A 171 -10.59 -11.27 -3.44
N PRO A 172 -10.81 -10.86 -4.72
CA PRO A 172 -11.89 -9.93 -5.04
C PRO A 172 -13.26 -10.53 -4.74
N ASP A 173 -14.21 -9.64 -4.43
CA ASP A 173 -15.60 -10.04 -4.23
C ASP A 173 -16.17 -10.62 -5.53
N GLY A 174 -16.93 -11.70 -5.41
CA GLY A 174 -17.55 -12.37 -6.56
C GLY A 174 -16.68 -13.39 -7.29
N THR A 175 -15.44 -13.65 -6.86
CA THR A 175 -14.55 -14.66 -7.46
C THR A 175 -15.24 -16.02 -7.57
N TYR A 176 -16.00 -16.43 -6.56
CA TYR A 176 -16.74 -17.70 -6.56
C TYR A 176 -17.74 -17.86 -7.71
N GLN A 177 -18.23 -16.76 -8.29
CA GLN A 177 -19.14 -16.81 -9.44
C GLN A 177 -18.42 -17.25 -10.71
N TYR A 178 -17.15 -16.85 -10.86
CA TYR A 178 -16.30 -17.27 -11.97
C TYR A 178 -15.95 -18.75 -11.86
N GLU A 179 -15.61 -19.22 -10.67
CA GLU A 179 -15.38 -20.64 -10.39
C GLU A 179 -16.63 -21.48 -10.69
N LYS A 180 -17.79 -21.08 -10.15
CA LYS A 180 -19.06 -21.77 -10.36
C LYS A 180 -19.45 -21.84 -11.83
N ASN A 181 -19.12 -20.83 -12.62
CA ASN A 181 -19.41 -20.78 -14.05
C ASN A 181 -18.33 -21.48 -14.90
N GLY A 182 -17.30 -22.08 -14.26
CA GLY A 182 -16.21 -22.76 -14.94
C GLY A 182 -15.29 -21.82 -15.72
N ASN A 183 -15.16 -20.57 -15.31
CA ASN A 183 -14.31 -19.57 -15.95
C ASN A 183 -12.92 -19.49 -15.32
N ILE A 184 -12.73 -20.03 -14.12
CA ILE A 184 -11.46 -20.22 -13.41
C ILE A 184 -11.39 -21.62 -12.84
#